data_3cd64f82b843a8c7eaef1613cb311575
#
_entry.id   3cd64f82b843a8c7eaef1613cb311575
#
_cell.length_a   1.000
_cell.length_b   1.000
_cell.length_c   1.000
_cell.angle_alpha   90.00
_cell.angle_beta   90.00
_cell.angle_gamma   90.00
#
_symmetry.space_group_name_H-M   'P 1'
#
loop_
_entity.id
_entity.type
_entity.pdbx_description
1 polymer ?
#
loop_
_entity_poly.entity_id
_entity_poly.type
_entity_poly.pdbx_seq_one_letter_code
_entity_poly.pdbx_strand_id
1 'polypeptide(L)'
;AMEETDAQPGEAGTDGDGADEQKKETKSSHGGSRHHGKTDTFLAFYMFDVTVVNQLAQENHDQKLVAGLIYIDNYDEIFESLEEVRHSLLVALVDRKINKYMANVDAIVKSLEKDKYMFVMPQKYLDQLKENKFALLDEVKAINIGNDLPLTLSISLGTDYKSFIENFEAARSAMELALGRGGD
;
A
#
# COMPACT_ATOMS: atom_id res chain seq x y z
N ALA A 1 16.98 41.08 -26.92
CA ALA A 1 18.36 41.35 -26.63
C ALA A 1 18.75 40.65 -25.33
N MET A 2 19.82 39.82 -25.43
CA MET A 2 20.64 39.31 -24.31
C MET A 2 19.97 38.13 -23.57
N GLU A 3 20.58 37.04 -23.29
CA GLU A 3 21.87 36.39 -23.70
C GLU A 3 21.76 34.96 -23.13
N GLU A 4 22.01 33.98 -23.95
CA GLU A 4 22.21 32.59 -23.57
C GLU A 4 23.47 32.45 -22.74
N THR A 5 23.40 31.74 -21.63
CA THR A 5 24.57 31.16 -20.98
C THR A 5 24.37 29.68 -20.79
N ASP A 6 25.02 28.93 -21.65
CA ASP A 6 25.36 27.54 -21.59
C ASP A 6 26.16 27.24 -20.31
N ALA A 7 25.71 26.25 -19.53
CA ALA A 7 26.53 25.65 -18.46
C ALA A 7 26.47 24.12 -18.63
N GLN A 8 27.54 23.57 -19.16
CA GLN A 8 27.80 22.11 -19.22
C GLN A 8 28.01 21.57 -17.79
N PRO A 9 27.53 20.36 -17.48
CA PRO A 9 27.86 19.62 -16.26
C PRO A 9 29.21 18.92 -16.42
N GLY A 10 30.11 19.19 -15.46
CA GLY A 10 31.41 18.58 -15.37
C GLY A 10 31.37 17.09 -15.07
N GLU A 11 32.20 16.37 -15.77
CA GLU A 11 32.54 14.97 -15.53
C GLU A 11 33.29 14.83 -14.19
N ALA A 12 32.76 14.04 -13.27
CA ALA A 12 33.48 13.59 -12.08
C ALA A 12 34.13 12.24 -12.39
N GLY A 13 35.45 12.23 -12.46
CA GLY A 13 36.27 11.07 -12.66
C GLY A 13 36.14 10.09 -11.49
N THR A 14 35.96 8.83 -11.82
CA THR A 14 36.06 7.70 -10.92
C THR A 14 37.51 7.22 -10.92
N ASP A 15 38.25 7.55 -9.87
CA ASP A 15 39.55 6.92 -9.60
C ASP A 15 39.32 5.51 -9.06
N GLY A 16 39.65 4.52 -9.89
CA GLY A 16 39.70 3.14 -9.50
C GLY A 16 40.99 2.85 -8.77
N ASP A 17 40.89 2.48 -7.51
CA ASP A 17 42.03 1.95 -6.74
C ASP A 17 42.15 0.45 -6.99
N GLY A 18 43.13 0.08 -7.84
CA GLY A 18 43.47 -1.26 -8.17
C GLY A 18 44.35 -1.88 -7.08
N ALA A 19 43.83 -2.80 -6.32
CA ALA A 19 44.63 -3.63 -5.43
C ALA A 19 45.38 -4.70 -6.24
N ASP A 20 46.69 -4.53 -6.32
CA ASP A 20 47.68 -5.38 -7.00
C ASP A 20 47.92 -6.64 -6.15
N GLU A 21 47.35 -7.78 -6.56
CA GLU A 21 47.68 -9.07 -5.98
C GLU A 21 48.98 -9.60 -6.59
N GLN A 22 50.10 -9.40 -5.88
CA GLN A 22 51.37 -10.03 -6.21
C GLN A 22 51.33 -11.52 -5.91
N LYS A 23 51.19 -12.30 -6.96
CA LYS A 23 51.37 -13.77 -6.97
C LYS A 23 52.85 -14.11 -6.87
N LYS A 24 53.31 -14.51 -5.70
CA LYS A 24 54.65 -15.03 -5.49
C LYS A 24 54.67 -16.53 -5.76
N GLU A 25 55.13 -16.93 -6.94
CA GLU A 25 55.44 -18.31 -7.25
C GLU A 25 56.81 -18.70 -6.62
N THR A 26 56.79 -19.53 -5.61
CA THR A 26 57.99 -20.26 -5.16
C THR A 26 57.95 -21.68 -5.70
N LYS A 27 58.77 -21.93 -6.72
CA LYS A 27 59.12 -23.29 -7.13
C LYS A 27 60.04 -23.91 -6.09
N SER A 28 59.60 -24.98 -5.45
CA SER A 28 60.46 -25.93 -4.76
C SER A 28 60.20 -27.28 -5.32
N SER A 29 61.26 -27.86 -5.93
CA SER A 29 61.33 -29.24 -6.37
C SER A 29 61.82 -30.11 -5.22
N HIS A 30 61.26 -31.26 -5.01
CA HIS A 30 61.83 -32.60 -4.74
C HIS A 30 61.00 -33.44 -3.78
N GLY A 31 60.83 -34.67 -4.17
CA GLY A 31 60.64 -35.77 -3.27
C GLY A 31 59.29 -36.44 -3.26
N GLY A 32 59.13 -37.47 -4.07
CA GLY A 32 57.95 -38.32 -4.02
C GLY A 32 57.84 -39.08 -2.71
N SER A 33 56.76 -38.81 -2.05
CA SER A 33 56.16 -39.67 -1.04
C SER A 33 54.66 -39.69 -1.31
N ARG A 34 54.15 -40.92 -1.63
CA ARG A 34 52.71 -41.13 -1.79
C ARG A 34 52.05 -41.05 -0.42
N HIS A 35 51.84 -39.85 0.07
CA HIS A 35 50.92 -39.64 1.18
C HIS A 35 49.47 -39.68 0.60
N HIS A 36 48.68 -40.62 1.10
CA HIS A 36 47.24 -40.56 1.03
C HIS A 36 46.83 -39.22 1.64
N GLY A 37 46.65 -38.22 0.79
CA GLY A 37 46.19 -36.90 1.22
C GLY A 37 44.78 -37.04 1.80
N LYS A 38 44.67 -36.90 3.12
CA LYS A 38 43.40 -36.58 3.74
C LYS A 38 42.98 -35.24 3.15
N THR A 39 41.96 -35.25 2.33
CA THR A 39 41.29 -34.01 1.89
C THR A 39 40.54 -33.47 3.09
N ASP A 40 41.09 -32.45 3.73
CA ASP A 40 40.38 -31.71 4.77
C ASP A 40 39.29 -30.89 4.09
N THR A 41 38.04 -31.16 4.48
CA THR A 41 36.88 -30.40 4.00
C THR A 41 36.59 -29.30 5.02
N PHE A 42 36.63 -28.06 4.56
CA PHE A 42 36.30 -26.92 5.39
C PHE A 42 34.88 -26.45 5.04
N LEU A 43 34.10 -26.16 6.06
CA LEU A 43 32.79 -25.54 5.94
C LEU A 43 32.86 -24.11 6.50
N ALA A 44 32.57 -23.15 5.66
CA ALA A 44 32.55 -21.75 6.05
C ALA A 44 31.10 -21.28 6.23
N PHE A 45 30.80 -20.65 7.36
CA PHE A 45 29.51 -20.05 7.64
C PHE A 45 29.65 -18.54 7.64
N TYR A 46 28.78 -17.88 6.91
CA TYR A 46 28.68 -16.43 6.91
C TYR A 46 27.34 -16.02 7.54
N MET A 47 27.41 -15.18 8.56
CA MET A 47 26.22 -14.59 9.21
C MET A 47 26.23 -13.09 9.03
N PHE A 48 25.11 -12.56 8.58
CA PHE A 48 24.92 -11.12 8.42
C PHE A 48 23.76 -10.67 9.31
N ASP A 49 23.97 -9.60 10.08
CA ASP A 49 22.88 -8.95 10.79
C ASP A 49 22.07 -8.11 9.82
N VAL A 50 20.84 -8.53 9.57
CA VAL A 50 19.89 -7.87 8.68
C VAL A 50 18.76 -7.16 9.43
N THR A 51 18.89 -7.01 10.75
CA THR A 51 17.83 -6.45 11.62
C THR A 51 17.39 -5.07 11.14
N VAL A 52 18.34 -4.17 10.92
CA VAL A 52 18.04 -2.79 10.47
C VAL A 52 17.40 -2.79 9.08
N VAL A 53 17.89 -3.64 8.17
CA VAL A 53 17.33 -3.75 6.81
C VAL A 53 15.88 -4.21 6.86
N ASN A 54 15.57 -5.21 7.68
CA ASN A 54 14.21 -5.71 7.85
C ASN A 54 13.30 -4.69 8.51
N GLN A 55 13.79 -3.95 9.51
CA GLN A 55 13.03 -2.87 10.14
C GLN A 55 12.67 -1.78 9.13
N LEU A 56 13.64 -1.29 8.35
CA LEU A 56 13.40 -0.28 7.32
C LEU A 56 12.45 -0.78 6.23
N ALA A 57 12.57 -2.06 5.85
CA ALA A 57 11.67 -2.66 4.87
C ALA A 57 10.22 -2.71 5.40
N GLN A 58 10.05 -3.07 6.68
CA GLN A 58 8.74 -3.09 7.34
C GLN A 58 8.15 -1.68 7.46
N GLU A 59 8.93 -0.71 7.94
CA GLU A 59 8.49 0.68 8.04
C GLU A 59 8.07 1.24 6.67
N ASN A 60 8.85 0.94 5.62
CA ASN A 60 8.51 1.34 4.27
C ASN A 60 7.21 0.68 3.79
N HIS A 61 6.99 -0.60 4.10
CA HIS A 61 5.76 -1.31 3.79
C HIS A 61 4.56 -0.68 4.52
N ASP A 62 4.70 -0.42 5.81
CA ASP A 62 3.63 0.12 6.67
C ASP A 62 3.19 1.53 6.25
N GLN A 63 4.11 2.30 5.67
CA GLN A 63 3.86 3.65 5.18
C GLN A 63 3.31 3.72 3.74
N LYS A 64 3.28 2.60 3.02
CA LYS A 64 2.65 2.58 1.69
C LYS A 64 1.20 3.03 1.79
N LEU A 65 0.72 3.66 0.73
CA LEU A 65 -0.64 4.17 0.67
C LEU A 65 -1.57 3.16 0.00
N VAL A 66 -2.64 2.84 0.69
CA VAL A 66 -3.78 2.10 0.15
C VAL A 66 -4.79 3.09 -0.40
N ALA A 67 -5.29 2.84 -1.60
CA ALA A 67 -6.41 3.56 -2.18
C ALA A 67 -7.71 2.80 -1.90
N GLY A 68 -8.76 3.49 -1.49
CA GLY A 68 -10.06 2.87 -1.26
C GLY A 68 -11.21 3.72 -1.79
N LEU A 69 -12.29 3.04 -2.14
CA LEU A 69 -13.54 3.62 -2.55
C LEU A 69 -14.67 3.11 -1.66
N ILE A 70 -15.63 3.98 -1.36
CA ILE A 70 -16.86 3.64 -0.65
C ILE A 70 -18.00 4.19 -1.47
N TYR A 71 -18.93 3.33 -1.87
CA TYR A 71 -20.14 3.72 -2.59
C TYR A 71 -21.36 3.34 -1.77
N ILE A 72 -22.38 4.18 -1.81
CA ILE A 72 -23.71 3.88 -1.26
C ILE A 72 -24.50 3.20 -2.38
N ASP A 73 -24.79 1.90 -2.23
CA ASP A 73 -25.32 1.07 -3.31
C ASP A 73 -26.75 1.45 -3.70
N ASN A 74 -27.59 1.73 -2.69
CA ASN A 74 -29.03 2.00 -2.86
C ASN A 74 -29.38 3.46 -2.59
N TYR A 75 -28.47 4.39 -2.95
CA TYR A 75 -28.65 5.82 -2.70
C TYR A 75 -29.96 6.37 -3.28
N ASP A 76 -30.19 6.15 -4.58
CA ASP A 76 -31.34 6.72 -5.28
C ASP A 76 -32.68 6.16 -4.75
N GLU A 77 -32.74 4.84 -4.47
CA GLU A 77 -33.96 4.17 -3.94
C GLU A 77 -34.37 4.74 -2.58
N ILE A 78 -33.39 5.00 -1.70
CA ILE A 78 -33.67 5.57 -0.38
C ILE A 78 -34.08 7.03 -0.50
N PHE A 79 -33.41 7.78 -1.36
CA PHE A 79 -33.70 9.20 -1.55
C PHE A 79 -35.10 9.45 -2.18
N GLU A 80 -35.54 8.59 -3.09
CA GLU A 80 -36.90 8.66 -3.65
C GLU A 80 -37.99 8.39 -2.59
N SER A 81 -37.67 7.60 -1.56
CA SER A 81 -38.61 7.25 -0.50
C SER A 81 -38.69 8.26 0.65
N LEU A 82 -37.73 9.17 0.75
CA LEU A 82 -37.60 10.12 1.87
C LEU A 82 -38.10 11.53 1.50
N GLU A 83 -38.61 12.25 2.52
CA GLU A 83 -38.87 13.67 2.40
C GLU A 83 -37.57 14.49 2.26
N GLU A 84 -37.58 15.55 1.47
CA GLU A 84 -36.43 16.38 1.12
C GLU A 84 -35.60 16.86 2.35
N VAL A 85 -36.29 17.19 3.44
CA VAL A 85 -35.63 17.61 4.70
C VAL A 85 -34.80 16.49 5.31
N ARG A 86 -35.24 15.25 5.17
CA ARG A 86 -34.53 14.05 5.70
C ARG A 86 -33.37 13.67 4.84
N HIS A 87 -33.38 13.99 3.53
CA HIS A 87 -32.22 13.74 2.64
C HIS A 87 -30.94 14.38 3.18
N SER A 88 -30.99 15.68 3.49
CA SER A 88 -29.82 16.39 4.01
C SER A 88 -29.32 15.82 5.34
N LEU A 89 -30.24 15.39 6.20
CA LEU A 89 -29.89 14.76 7.48
C LEU A 89 -29.21 13.39 7.25
N LEU A 90 -29.74 12.59 6.34
CA LEU A 90 -29.15 11.28 6.02
C LEU A 90 -27.74 11.41 5.50
N VAL A 91 -27.52 12.28 4.50
CA VAL A 91 -26.18 12.53 3.94
C VAL A 91 -25.21 12.97 5.05
N ALA A 92 -25.63 13.90 5.90
CA ALA A 92 -24.78 14.39 6.99
C ALA A 92 -24.44 13.29 8.02
N LEU A 93 -25.38 12.38 8.32
CA LEU A 93 -25.14 11.26 9.22
C LEU A 93 -24.19 10.23 8.60
N VAL A 94 -24.35 9.90 7.33
CA VAL A 94 -23.46 8.97 6.61
C VAL A 94 -22.05 9.57 6.51
N ASP A 95 -21.95 10.82 6.07
CA ASP A 95 -20.67 11.53 5.98
C ASP A 95 -19.93 11.55 7.34
N ARG A 96 -20.64 11.89 8.41
CA ARG A 96 -20.08 11.86 9.77
C ARG A 96 -19.62 10.46 10.17
N LYS A 97 -20.38 9.42 9.85
CA LYS A 97 -20.03 8.03 10.17
C LYS A 97 -18.78 7.59 9.42
N ILE A 98 -18.73 7.82 8.12
CA ILE A 98 -17.58 7.51 7.27
C ILE A 98 -16.33 8.22 7.80
N ASN A 99 -16.40 9.54 7.98
CA ASN A 99 -15.26 10.32 8.46
C ASN A 99 -14.79 9.88 9.84
N LYS A 100 -15.72 9.62 10.78
CA LYS A 100 -15.37 9.15 12.13
C LYS A 100 -14.71 7.76 12.12
N TYR A 101 -15.22 6.85 11.31
CA TYR A 101 -14.67 5.50 11.20
C TYR A 101 -13.27 5.54 10.57
N MET A 102 -13.12 6.26 9.49
CA MET A 102 -11.86 6.37 8.75
C MET A 102 -10.78 7.13 9.52
N ALA A 103 -11.16 8.03 10.44
CA ALA A 103 -10.19 8.70 11.32
C ALA A 103 -9.46 7.73 12.25
N ASN A 104 -10.04 6.57 12.59
CA ASN A 104 -9.39 5.55 13.43
C ASN A 104 -8.23 4.82 12.72
N VAL A 105 -8.14 4.95 11.42
CA VAL A 105 -7.10 4.34 10.57
C VAL A 105 -6.25 5.41 9.85
N ASP A 106 -6.19 6.61 10.39
CA ASP A 106 -5.45 7.76 9.83
C ASP A 106 -5.77 8.01 8.34
N ALA A 107 -6.99 7.71 7.92
CA ALA A 107 -7.38 7.87 6.53
C ALA A 107 -7.83 9.29 6.22
N ILE A 108 -7.46 9.76 5.04
CA ILE A 108 -7.98 10.98 4.43
C ILE A 108 -9.15 10.58 3.54
N VAL A 109 -10.32 11.14 3.81
CA VAL A 109 -11.55 10.87 3.05
C VAL A 109 -11.94 12.08 2.24
N LYS A 110 -12.36 11.84 1.00
CA LYS A 110 -12.93 12.87 0.12
C LYS A 110 -14.21 12.36 -0.55
N SER A 111 -15.29 13.10 -0.41
CA SER A 111 -16.49 12.90 -1.22
C SER A 111 -16.19 13.30 -2.67
N LEU A 112 -16.45 12.39 -3.60
CA LEU A 112 -16.34 12.60 -5.04
C LEU A 112 -17.70 13.03 -5.62
N GLU A 113 -18.74 12.32 -5.21
CA GLU A 113 -20.14 12.53 -5.57
C GLU A 113 -21.01 12.41 -4.30
N LYS A 114 -22.30 12.53 -4.43
CA LYS A 114 -23.23 12.45 -3.28
C LYS A 114 -23.21 11.07 -2.59
N ASP A 115 -22.98 10.05 -3.38
CA ASP A 115 -23.01 8.62 -3.02
C ASP A 115 -21.64 7.95 -3.04
N LYS A 116 -20.57 8.69 -3.46
CA LYS A 116 -19.24 8.12 -3.70
C LYS A 116 -18.15 8.85 -2.92
N TYR A 117 -17.37 8.09 -2.22
CA TYR A 117 -16.22 8.57 -1.45
C TYR A 117 -14.95 7.85 -1.88
N MET A 118 -13.85 8.58 -1.87
CA MET A 118 -12.50 8.06 -1.97
C MET A 118 -11.80 8.25 -0.65
N PHE A 119 -10.98 7.29 -0.28
CA PHE A 119 -10.08 7.46 0.86
C PHE A 119 -8.68 6.93 0.57
N VAL A 120 -7.74 7.45 1.32
CA VAL A 120 -6.33 7.06 1.29
C VAL A 120 -5.89 6.81 2.71
N MET A 121 -5.26 5.67 2.98
CA MET A 121 -4.79 5.31 4.32
C MET A 121 -3.43 4.61 4.26
N PRO A 122 -2.64 4.62 5.36
CA PRO A 122 -1.43 3.83 5.46
C PRO A 122 -1.72 2.32 5.48
N GLN A 123 -0.85 1.55 4.84
CA GLN A 123 -0.94 0.09 4.72
C GLN A 123 -1.03 -0.62 6.08
N LYS A 124 -0.35 -0.11 7.10
CA LYS A 124 -0.34 -0.68 8.47
C LYS A 124 -1.73 -0.91 9.08
N TYR A 125 -2.76 -0.18 8.64
CA TYR A 125 -4.12 -0.31 9.14
C TYR A 125 -4.99 -1.31 8.36
N LEU A 126 -4.46 -1.86 7.26
CA LEU A 126 -5.24 -2.74 6.39
C LEU A 126 -5.72 -4.01 7.11
N ASP A 127 -4.84 -4.62 7.91
CA ASP A 127 -5.18 -5.83 8.64
C ASP A 127 -6.20 -5.56 9.74
N GLN A 128 -6.12 -4.42 10.42
CA GLN A 128 -7.14 -3.98 11.36
C GLN A 128 -8.54 -3.86 10.71
N LEU A 129 -8.63 -3.31 9.50
CA LEU A 129 -9.90 -3.22 8.78
C LEU A 129 -10.44 -4.59 8.39
N LYS A 130 -9.56 -5.52 7.95
CA LYS A 130 -9.94 -6.89 7.61
C LYS A 130 -10.44 -7.67 8.82
N GLU A 131 -9.73 -7.58 9.95
CA GLU A 131 -10.11 -8.23 11.22
C GLU A 131 -11.47 -7.76 11.73
N ASN A 132 -11.73 -6.46 11.63
CA ASN A 132 -13.00 -5.84 11.99
C ASN A 132 -14.10 -6.04 10.92
N LYS A 133 -13.80 -6.78 9.83
CA LYS A 133 -14.73 -7.05 8.72
C LYS A 133 -15.40 -5.78 8.20
N PHE A 134 -14.64 -4.69 8.15
CA PHE A 134 -15.17 -3.38 7.73
C PHE A 134 -16.46 -3.00 8.47
N ALA A 135 -16.40 -2.94 9.81
CA ALA A 135 -17.56 -2.65 10.66
C ALA A 135 -18.34 -1.36 10.28
N LEU A 136 -17.77 -0.52 9.43
CA LEU A 136 -18.46 0.62 8.82
C LEU A 136 -19.74 0.21 8.09
N LEU A 137 -19.73 -0.95 7.43
CA LEU A 137 -20.90 -1.48 6.70
C LEU A 137 -22.09 -1.62 7.66
N ASP A 138 -21.89 -2.28 8.79
CA ASP A 138 -22.92 -2.47 9.82
C ASP A 138 -23.31 -1.16 10.48
N GLU A 139 -22.34 -0.26 10.73
CA GLU A 139 -22.61 1.04 11.34
C GLU A 139 -23.47 1.94 10.46
N VAL A 140 -23.31 1.88 9.15
CA VAL A 140 -24.13 2.66 8.21
C VAL A 140 -25.48 2.01 8.02
N LYS A 141 -25.54 0.68 7.90
CA LYS A 141 -26.78 -0.09 7.84
C LYS A 141 -27.72 0.15 9.02
N ALA A 142 -27.13 0.44 10.19
CA ALA A 142 -27.89 0.78 11.42
C ALA A 142 -28.46 2.20 11.45
N ILE A 143 -28.16 3.06 10.46
CA ILE A 143 -28.74 4.41 10.38
C ILE A 143 -30.20 4.30 9.99
N ASN A 144 -31.07 4.80 10.89
CA ASN A 144 -32.51 4.86 10.65
C ASN A 144 -33.03 6.26 11.01
N ILE A 145 -33.56 6.93 10.01
CA ILE A 145 -34.20 8.25 10.14
C ILE A 145 -35.65 8.22 9.63
N GLY A 146 -36.22 7.01 9.57
CA GLY A 146 -37.54 6.77 8.99
C GLY A 146 -37.47 6.38 7.50
N ASN A 147 -36.33 5.86 7.08
CA ASN A 147 -36.15 5.20 5.77
C ASN A 147 -36.75 3.80 5.80
N ASP A 148 -37.43 3.42 4.73
CA ASP A 148 -38.07 2.11 4.58
C ASP A 148 -37.04 0.99 4.35
N LEU A 149 -35.92 1.32 3.68
CA LEU A 149 -34.82 0.40 3.37
C LEU A 149 -33.56 0.79 4.15
N PRO A 150 -32.79 -0.19 4.65
CA PRO A 150 -31.49 0.11 5.24
C PRO A 150 -30.50 0.57 4.18
N LEU A 151 -29.59 1.51 4.56
CA LEU A 151 -28.48 1.87 3.69
C LEU A 151 -27.51 0.70 3.56
N THR A 152 -27.03 0.48 2.34
CA THR A 152 -25.94 -0.45 2.05
C THR A 152 -24.76 0.28 1.43
N LEU A 153 -23.56 -0.19 1.76
CA LEU A 153 -22.30 0.32 1.25
C LEU A 153 -21.52 -0.79 0.58
N SER A 154 -20.85 -0.46 -0.51
CA SER A 154 -19.76 -1.25 -1.06
C SER A 154 -18.43 -0.56 -0.79
N ILE A 155 -17.44 -1.34 -0.33
CA ILE A 155 -16.08 -0.85 -0.06
C ILE A 155 -15.10 -1.66 -0.91
N SER A 156 -14.22 -0.95 -1.62
CA SER A 156 -13.15 -1.57 -2.37
C SER A 156 -11.79 -1.00 -2.00
N LEU A 157 -10.74 -1.80 -2.15
CA LEU A 157 -9.38 -1.43 -1.83
C LEU A 157 -8.43 -1.84 -2.96
N GLY A 158 -7.41 -1.01 -3.19
CA GLY A 158 -6.28 -1.32 -4.02
C GLY A 158 -4.98 -1.09 -3.26
N THR A 159 -4.12 -2.10 -3.25
CA THR A 159 -2.88 -2.12 -2.47
C THR A 159 -1.80 -2.94 -3.18
N ASP A 160 -0.55 -2.78 -2.75
CA ASP A 160 0.62 -3.56 -3.17
C ASP A 160 1.07 -3.40 -4.63
N TYR A 161 0.49 -2.47 -5.36
CA TYR A 161 1.02 -2.09 -6.67
C TYR A 161 2.20 -1.13 -6.56
N LYS A 162 2.88 -0.89 -7.69
CA LYS A 162 4.09 -0.06 -7.73
C LYS A 162 3.82 1.44 -7.53
N SER A 163 2.64 1.89 -7.87
CA SER A 163 2.23 3.29 -7.74
C SER A 163 0.85 3.44 -7.11
N PHE A 164 0.59 4.61 -6.53
CA PHE A 164 -0.72 4.94 -5.99
C PHE A 164 -1.81 4.95 -7.07
N ILE A 165 -1.47 5.34 -8.29
CA ILE A 165 -2.40 5.34 -9.42
C ILE A 165 -2.87 3.91 -9.73
N GLU A 166 -1.93 2.95 -9.75
CA GLU A 166 -2.27 1.53 -9.96
C GLU A 166 -3.13 0.98 -8.81
N ASN A 167 -2.85 1.37 -7.55
CA ASN A 167 -3.72 1.04 -6.42
C ASN A 167 -5.13 1.59 -6.61
N PHE A 168 -5.26 2.83 -7.05
CA PHE A 168 -6.57 3.45 -7.29
C PHE A 168 -7.35 2.75 -8.43
N GLU A 169 -6.68 2.42 -9.54
CA GLU A 169 -7.30 1.68 -10.65
C GLU A 169 -7.73 0.27 -10.22
N ALA A 170 -6.94 -0.40 -9.38
CA ALA A 170 -7.32 -1.69 -8.82
C ALA A 170 -8.54 -1.57 -7.89
N ALA A 171 -8.59 -0.55 -7.03
CA ALA A 171 -9.76 -0.26 -6.19
C ALA A 171 -11.00 -0.01 -7.05
N ARG A 172 -10.88 0.76 -8.14
CA ARG A 172 -11.98 1.04 -9.07
C ARG A 172 -12.50 -0.22 -9.74
N SER A 173 -11.60 -1.05 -10.25
CA SER A 173 -11.99 -2.32 -10.88
C SER A 173 -12.65 -3.27 -9.88
N ALA A 174 -12.17 -3.31 -8.64
CA ALA A 174 -12.78 -4.11 -7.57
C ALA A 174 -14.19 -3.58 -7.21
N MET A 175 -14.40 -2.25 -7.21
CA MET A 175 -15.70 -1.64 -6.97
C MET A 175 -16.70 -2.01 -8.07
N GLU A 176 -16.29 -1.94 -9.34
CA GLU A 176 -17.13 -2.36 -10.47
C GLU A 176 -17.58 -3.83 -10.35
N LEU A 177 -16.68 -4.70 -9.87
CA LEU A 177 -17.01 -6.12 -9.61
C LEU A 177 -17.96 -6.29 -8.42
N ALA A 178 -17.82 -5.51 -7.35
CA ALA A 178 -18.70 -5.55 -6.20
C ALA A 178 -20.14 -5.13 -6.59
N LEU A 179 -20.27 -4.00 -7.26
CA LEU A 179 -21.56 -3.50 -7.77
C LEU A 179 -22.20 -4.44 -8.78
N GLY A 180 -21.41 -5.06 -9.65
CA GLY A 180 -21.89 -6.06 -10.61
C GLY A 180 -22.45 -7.34 -9.99
N ARG A 181 -22.14 -7.61 -8.70
CA ARG A 181 -22.71 -8.72 -7.91
C ARG A 181 -23.96 -8.31 -7.11
N GLY A 182 -24.34 -7.04 -7.15
CA GLY A 182 -25.49 -6.50 -6.42
C GLY A 182 -25.13 -5.72 -5.16
N GLY A 183 -23.86 -5.36 -4.98
CA GLY A 183 -23.36 -4.72 -3.76
C GLY A 183 -23.22 -5.71 -2.59
N ASP A 184 -23.41 -5.21 -1.36
CA ASP A 184 -23.36 -6.03 -0.13
C ASP A 184 -24.58 -6.96 0.00
#